data_cd201ba987cab28f4af64be5c061b7ec
#
_entry.id   cd201ba987cab28f4af64be5c061b7ec
#
_cell.length_a   1.000
_cell.length_b   1.000
_cell.length_c   1.000
_cell.angle_alpha   90.00
_cell.angle_beta   90.00
_cell.angle_gamma   90.00
#
_symmetry.space_group_name_H-M   'P 1'
#
loop_
_entity.id
_entity.type
_entity.pdbx_description
1 polymer ?
#
loop_
_entity_poly.entity_id
_entity_poly.type
_entity_poly.pdbx_seq_one_letter_code
_entity_poly.pdbx_strand_id
1 'polypeptide(L)'
;MKPIITLLFCMLCAASVLATDYMAEAEYYQKKADGYRREAEYYEKKAKGYEREAEYYIKKAEGYQREAAYYSKKGDIDRANTQTRYARDAMDKAKTQQRYAKDAWDNYRTQLRYAKDADEKAAMYLRWAAGK
;
A
#
# COMPACT_ATOMS: atom_id res chain seq x y z
N MET A 1 3.92 61.13 -13.37
CA MET A 1 3.87 60.34 -12.11
C MET A 1 2.77 59.31 -12.06
N LYS A 2 1.67 59.46 -12.77
CA LYS A 2 0.58 58.43 -12.79
C LYS A 2 0.91 57.06 -13.41
N PRO A 3 1.80 56.88 -14.41
CA PRO A 3 2.05 55.55 -15.00
C PRO A 3 2.88 54.62 -14.11
N ILE A 4 3.71 55.14 -13.24
CA ILE A 4 4.58 54.31 -12.35
C ILE A 4 3.78 53.66 -11.21
N ILE A 5 2.78 54.36 -10.69
CA ILE A 5 1.91 53.85 -9.62
C ILE A 5 1.00 52.74 -10.16
N THR A 6 0.51 52.91 -11.37
CA THR A 6 -0.35 51.92 -12.08
C THR A 6 0.44 50.63 -12.40
N LEU A 7 1.71 50.74 -12.77
CA LEU A 7 2.57 49.60 -13.07
C LEU A 7 2.92 48.82 -11.78
N LEU A 8 3.15 49.50 -10.67
CA LEU A 8 3.42 48.89 -9.37
C LEU A 8 2.21 48.13 -8.82
N PHE A 9 0.99 48.70 -9.03
CA PHE A 9 -0.25 48.05 -8.61
C PHE A 9 -0.56 46.80 -9.45
N CYS A 10 -0.30 46.81 -10.75
CA CYS A 10 -0.42 45.65 -11.63
C CYS A 10 0.58 44.55 -11.26
N MET A 11 1.84 44.86 -10.89
CA MET A 11 2.82 43.88 -10.44
C MET A 11 2.42 43.22 -9.10
N LEU A 12 1.87 43.98 -8.18
CA LEU A 12 1.37 43.45 -6.90
C LEU A 12 0.17 42.53 -7.10
N CYS A 13 -0.76 42.87 -7.99
CA CYS A 13 -1.90 42.01 -8.33
C CYS A 13 -1.46 40.73 -9.04
N ALA A 14 -0.50 40.78 -9.96
CA ALA A 14 0.02 39.60 -10.64
C ALA A 14 0.75 38.65 -9.67
N ALA A 15 1.54 39.17 -8.73
CA ALA A 15 2.22 38.35 -7.74
C ALA A 15 1.23 37.65 -6.78
N SER A 16 0.14 38.33 -6.37
CA SER A 16 -0.89 37.72 -5.51
C SER A 16 -1.72 36.64 -6.23
N VAL A 17 -2.00 36.80 -7.54
CA VAL A 17 -2.68 35.79 -8.35
C VAL A 17 -1.81 34.56 -8.52
N LEU A 18 -0.51 34.70 -8.81
CA LEU A 18 0.42 33.57 -8.90
C LEU A 18 0.56 32.81 -7.57
N ALA A 19 0.64 33.52 -6.44
CA ALA A 19 0.68 32.88 -5.13
C ALA A 19 -0.60 32.10 -4.82
N THR A 20 -1.77 32.60 -5.23
CA THR A 20 -3.05 31.90 -5.09
C THR A 20 -3.10 30.65 -5.95
N ASP A 21 -2.60 30.70 -7.20
CA ASP A 21 -2.52 29.53 -8.10
C ASP A 21 -1.58 28.47 -7.53
N TYR A 22 -0.43 28.85 -6.98
CA TYR A 22 0.49 27.92 -6.34
C TYR A 22 -0.11 27.28 -5.07
N MET A 23 -0.89 28.02 -4.31
CA MET A 23 -1.62 27.46 -3.15
C MET A 23 -2.67 26.43 -3.58
N ALA A 24 -3.41 26.72 -4.66
CA ALA A 24 -4.39 25.79 -5.22
C ALA A 24 -3.73 24.49 -5.73
N GLU A 25 -2.58 24.61 -6.42
CA GLU A 25 -1.79 23.44 -6.84
C GLU A 25 -1.26 22.65 -5.64
N ALA A 26 -0.76 23.30 -4.61
CA ALA A 26 -0.32 22.64 -3.38
C ALA A 26 -1.47 21.86 -2.73
N GLU A 27 -2.64 22.44 -2.61
CA GLU A 27 -3.84 21.79 -2.05
C GLU A 27 -4.25 20.58 -2.90
N TYR A 28 -4.21 20.69 -4.22
CA TYR A 28 -4.48 19.58 -5.14
C TYR A 28 -3.55 18.39 -4.86
N TYR A 29 -2.24 18.63 -4.77
CA TYR A 29 -1.27 17.58 -4.50
C TYR A 29 -1.37 17.01 -3.09
N GLN A 30 -1.74 17.79 -2.09
CA GLN A 30 -2.03 17.30 -0.74
C GLN A 30 -3.21 16.32 -0.75
N LYS A 31 -4.31 16.68 -1.40
CA LYS A 31 -5.47 15.79 -1.56
C LYS A 31 -5.11 14.52 -2.31
N LYS A 32 -4.26 14.63 -3.32
CA LYS A 32 -3.76 13.49 -4.09
C LYS A 32 -2.91 12.56 -3.22
N ALA A 33 -2.02 13.10 -2.40
CA ALA A 33 -1.24 12.34 -1.43
C ALA A 33 -2.12 11.59 -0.43
N ASP A 34 -3.16 12.23 0.09
CA ASP A 34 -4.13 11.61 1.00
C ASP A 34 -4.91 10.47 0.31
N GLY A 35 -5.22 10.61 -0.96
CA GLY A 35 -5.80 9.55 -1.78
C GLY A 35 -4.90 8.33 -1.86
N TYR A 36 -3.62 8.53 -2.15
CA TYR A 36 -2.63 7.45 -2.19
C TYR A 36 -2.42 6.78 -0.82
N ARG A 37 -2.47 7.54 0.28
CA ARG A 37 -2.40 6.96 1.63
C ARG A 37 -3.60 6.07 1.94
N ARG A 38 -4.80 6.47 1.54
CA ARG A 38 -6.00 5.63 1.68
C ARG A 38 -5.91 4.34 0.86
N GLU A 39 -5.39 4.43 -0.37
CA GLU A 39 -5.09 3.25 -1.19
C GLU A 39 -4.05 2.34 -0.53
N ALA A 40 -2.99 2.92 0.04
CA ALA A 40 -1.99 2.17 0.78
C ALA A 40 -2.61 1.43 1.98
N GLU A 41 -3.45 2.08 2.76
CA GLU A 41 -4.16 1.46 3.88
C GLU A 41 -5.05 0.29 3.44
N TYR A 42 -5.72 0.42 2.29
CA TYR A 42 -6.49 -0.67 1.71
C TYR A 42 -5.61 -1.88 1.40
N TYR A 43 -4.47 -1.68 0.75
CA TYR A 43 -3.53 -2.77 0.44
C TYR A 43 -2.88 -3.38 1.68
N GLU A 44 -2.60 -2.59 2.71
CA GLU A 44 -2.13 -3.09 4.01
C GLU A 44 -3.14 -4.05 4.64
N LYS A 45 -4.41 -3.67 4.72
CA LYS A 45 -5.47 -4.53 5.23
C LYS A 45 -5.61 -5.82 4.42
N LYS A 46 -5.50 -5.70 3.11
CA LYS A 46 -5.55 -6.83 2.18
C LYS A 46 -4.38 -7.80 2.39
N ALA A 47 -3.16 -7.28 2.50
CA ALA A 47 -1.97 -8.08 2.76
C ALA A 47 -2.08 -8.85 4.08
N LYS A 48 -2.47 -8.17 5.16
CA LYS A 48 -2.70 -8.79 6.47
C LYS A 48 -3.79 -9.87 6.43
N GLY A 49 -4.81 -9.69 5.61
CA GLY A 49 -5.84 -10.70 5.37
C GLY A 49 -5.26 -11.98 4.74
N TYR A 50 -4.45 -11.84 3.69
CA TYR A 50 -3.78 -12.96 3.05
C TYR A 50 -2.77 -13.65 3.97
N GLU A 51 -2.05 -12.90 4.80
CA GLU A 51 -1.14 -13.47 5.80
C GLU A 51 -1.88 -14.34 6.82
N ARG A 52 -3.04 -13.90 7.31
CA ARG A 52 -3.89 -14.70 8.21
C ARG A 52 -4.41 -15.98 7.53
N GLU A 53 -4.82 -15.88 6.26
CA GLU A 53 -5.23 -17.05 5.46
C GLU A 53 -4.06 -18.03 5.30
N ALA A 54 -2.87 -17.55 4.99
CA ALA A 54 -1.68 -18.38 4.87
C ALA A 54 -1.38 -19.10 6.19
N GLU A 55 -1.42 -18.40 7.31
CA GLU A 55 -1.22 -18.98 8.64
C GLU A 55 -2.25 -20.06 8.97
N TYR A 56 -3.51 -19.84 8.62
CA TYR A 56 -4.57 -20.83 8.76
C TYR A 56 -4.24 -22.13 8.02
N TYR A 57 -3.83 -22.03 6.76
CA TYR A 57 -3.46 -23.21 5.98
C TYR A 57 -2.18 -23.88 6.45
N ILE A 58 -1.20 -23.15 6.97
CA ILE A 58 0.00 -23.70 7.60
C ILE A 58 -0.38 -24.56 8.83
N LYS A 59 -1.20 -24.04 9.72
CA LYS A 59 -1.69 -24.77 10.90
C LYS A 59 -2.47 -26.00 10.50
N LYS A 60 -3.27 -25.91 9.45
CA LYS A 60 -4.03 -27.03 8.90
C LYS A 60 -3.09 -28.12 8.36
N ALA A 61 -2.05 -27.73 7.62
CA ALA A 61 -1.03 -28.65 7.13
C ALA A 61 -0.30 -29.36 8.28
N GLU A 62 0.08 -28.64 9.31
CA GLU A 62 0.70 -29.22 10.52
C GLU A 62 -0.21 -30.25 11.20
N GLY A 63 -1.51 -29.97 11.25
CA GLY A 63 -2.51 -30.93 11.74
C GLY A 63 -2.53 -32.23 10.95
N TYR A 64 -2.55 -32.12 9.61
CA TYR A 64 -2.49 -33.30 8.74
C TYR A 64 -1.15 -34.05 8.85
N GLN A 65 -0.04 -33.34 9.04
CA GLN A 65 1.26 -33.99 9.26
C GLN A 65 1.28 -34.80 10.58
N ARG A 66 0.69 -34.27 11.65
CA ARG A 66 0.54 -35.02 12.91
C ARG A 66 -0.32 -36.27 12.75
N GLU A 67 -1.43 -36.15 12.01
CA GLU A 67 -2.29 -37.30 11.68
C GLU A 67 -1.54 -38.35 10.85
N ALA A 68 -0.76 -37.91 9.86
CA ALA A 68 0.05 -38.80 9.05
C ALA A 68 1.07 -39.58 9.89
N ALA A 69 1.76 -38.89 10.82
CA ALA A 69 2.70 -39.51 11.73
C ALA A 69 2.02 -40.55 12.66
N TYR A 70 0.82 -40.22 13.14
CA TYR A 70 0.04 -41.14 13.96
C TYR A 70 -0.32 -42.45 13.24
N TYR A 71 -0.86 -42.35 12.00
CA TYR A 71 -1.20 -43.51 11.19
C TYR A 71 0.03 -44.30 10.75
N SER A 72 1.13 -43.62 10.44
CA SER A 72 2.39 -44.29 10.13
C SER A 72 2.90 -45.15 11.29
N LYS A 73 2.85 -44.64 12.51
CA LYS A 73 3.21 -45.41 13.73
C LYS A 73 2.31 -46.63 13.94
N LYS A 74 1.05 -46.55 13.57
CA LYS A 74 0.10 -47.68 13.62
C LYS A 74 0.25 -48.67 12.49
N GLY A 75 1.09 -48.42 11.50
CA GLY A 75 1.24 -49.26 10.30
C GLY A 75 0.15 -49.06 9.25
N ASP A 76 -0.73 -48.10 9.41
CA ASP A 76 -1.78 -47.76 8.43
C ASP A 76 -1.21 -46.78 7.39
N ILE A 77 -0.48 -47.32 6.44
CA ILE A 77 0.24 -46.56 5.42
C ILE A 77 -0.72 -45.85 4.45
N ASP A 78 -1.87 -46.41 4.15
CA ASP A 78 -2.85 -45.79 3.23
C ASP A 78 -3.43 -44.50 3.86
N ARG A 79 -3.81 -44.53 5.12
CA ARG A 79 -4.27 -43.34 5.84
C ARG A 79 -3.15 -42.30 6.02
N ALA A 80 -1.93 -42.75 6.35
CA ALA A 80 -0.77 -41.88 6.46
C ALA A 80 -0.52 -41.15 5.13
N ASN A 81 -0.55 -41.82 4.01
CA ASN A 81 -0.38 -41.23 2.68
C ASN A 81 -1.49 -40.22 2.33
N THR A 82 -2.74 -40.53 2.70
CA THR A 82 -3.88 -39.65 2.50
C THR A 82 -3.68 -38.33 3.29
N GLN A 83 -3.29 -38.41 4.56
CA GLN A 83 -3.02 -37.24 5.39
C GLN A 83 -1.83 -36.42 4.89
N THR A 84 -0.78 -37.08 4.41
CA THR A 84 0.38 -36.41 3.76
C THR A 84 -0.04 -35.61 2.53
N ARG A 85 -0.94 -36.17 1.71
CA ARG A 85 -1.48 -35.47 0.54
C ARG A 85 -2.30 -34.24 0.96
N TYR A 86 -3.15 -34.34 1.97
CA TYR A 86 -3.90 -33.21 2.51
C TYR A 86 -2.99 -32.12 3.07
N ALA A 87 -1.91 -32.52 3.76
CA ALA A 87 -0.89 -31.56 4.24
C ALA A 87 -0.23 -30.79 3.08
N ARG A 88 0.13 -31.50 2.03
CA ARG A 88 0.70 -30.88 0.81
C ARG A 88 -0.26 -29.90 0.17
N ASP A 89 -1.52 -30.29 -0.01
CA ASP A 89 -2.55 -29.42 -0.60
C ASP A 89 -2.76 -28.15 0.26
N ALA A 90 -2.77 -28.29 1.58
CA ALA A 90 -2.87 -27.15 2.48
C ALA A 90 -1.64 -26.23 2.39
N MET A 91 -0.42 -26.78 2.29
CA MET A 91 0.80 -25.99 2.10
C MET A 91 0.79 -25.26 0.74
N ASP A 92 0.28 -25.86 -0.31
CA ASP A 92 0.14 -25.21 -1.61
C ASP A 92 -0.82 -24.01 -1.54
N LYS A 93 -1.92 -24.15 -0.81
CA LYS A 93 -2.84 -23.04 -0.53
C LYS A 93 -2.17 -21.93 0.29
N ALA A 94 -1.40 -22.30 1.30
CA ALA A 94 -0.63 -21.34 2.09
C ALA A 94 0.35 -20.53 1.22
N LYS A 95 1.10 -21.20 0.34
CA LYS A 95 2.03 -20.54 -0.59
C LYS A 95 1.31 -19.57 -1.54
N THR A 96 0.12 -19.94 -2.01
CA THR A 96 -0.71 -19.04 -2.83
C THR A 96 -1.11 -17.79 -2.08
N GLN A 97 -1.56 -17.91 -0.83
CA GLN A 97 -1.91 -16.78 0.01
C GLN A 97 -0.69 -15.90 0.35
N GLN A 98 0.48 -16.50 0.60
CA GLN A 98 1.73 -15.77 0.81
C GLN A 98 2.13 -14.94 -0.43
N ARG A 99 1.93 -15.47 -1.62
CA ARG A 99 2.17 -14.73 -2.87
C ARG A 99 1.21 -13.54 -3.00
N TYR A 100 -0.07 -13.72 -2.71
CA TYR A 100 -1.04 -12.63 -2.73
C TYR A 100 -0.72 -11.57 -1.67
N ALA A 101 -0.27 -11.97 -0.49
CA ALA A 101 0.18 -11.04 0.55
C ALA A 101 1.38 -10.22 0.05
N LYS A 102 2.36 -10.86 -0.56
CA LYS A 102 3.53 -10.18 -1.15
C LYS A 102 3.12 -9.14 -2.19
N ASP A 103 2.23 -9.51 -3.12
CA ASP A 103 1.74 -8.61 -4.15
C ASP A 103 1.00 -7.40 -3.54
N ALA A 104 0.19 -7.63 -2.50
CA ALA A 104 -0.50 -6.57 -1.79
C ALA A 104 0.48 -5.64 -1.05
N TRP A 105 1.53 -6.17 -0.42
CA TRP A 105 2.60 -5.36 0.18
C TRP A 105 3.40 -4.55 -0.86
N ASP A 106 3.62 -5.10 -2.05
CA ASP A 106 4.27 -4.36 -3.15
C ASP A 106 3.40 -3.18 -3.61
N ASN A 107 2.09 -3.39 -3.73
CA ASN A 107 1.14 -2.32 -4.03
C ASN A 107 1.08 -1.26 -2.91
N TYR A 108 1.09 -1.67 -1.64
CA TYR A 108 1.18 -0.77 -0.50
C TYR A 108 2.39 0.16 -0.61
N ARG A 109 3.58 -0.40 -0.84
CA ARG A 109 4.81 0.39 -0.99
C ARG A 109 4.76 1.34 -2.18
N THR A 110 4.15 0.90 -3.27
CA THR A 110 3.97 1.73 -4.48
C THR A 110 3.07 2.93 -4.17
N GLN A 111 1.96 2.75 -3.48
CA GLN A 111 1.06 3.83 -3.11
C GLN A 111 1.72 4.82 -2.14
N LEU A 112 2.51 4.34 -1.17
CA LEU A 112 3.28 5.22 -0.28
C LEU A 112 4.32 6.05 -1.03
N ARG A 113 4.97 5.48 -2.05
CA ARG A 113 5.90 6.23 -2.91
C ARG A 113 5.18 7.33 -3.67
N TYR A 114 4.01 7.04 -4.24
CA TYR A 114 3.19 8.04 -4.92
C TYR A 114 2.72 9.15 -3.97
N ALA A 115 2.34 8.79 -2.74
CA ALA A 115 2.00 9.77 -1.71
C ALA A 115 3.18 10.69 -1.39
N LYS A 116 4.37 10.13 -1.23
CA LYS A 116 5.60 10.90 -0.99
C LYS A 116 5.89 11.87 -2.14
N ASP A 117 5.81 11.40 -3.39
CA ASP A 117 6.04 12.24 -4.57
C ASP A 117 5.02 13.38 -4.65
N ALA A 118 3.76 13.13 -4.32
CA ALA A 118 2.73 14.16 -4.26
C ALA A 118 2.97 15.16 -3.13
N ASP A 119 3.40 14.71 -1.95
CA ASP A 119 3.79 15.58 -0.83
C ASP A 119 4.97 16.49 -1.20
N GLU A 120 5.96 15.97 -1.90
CA GLU A 120 7.12 16.75 -2.36
C GLU A 120 6.70 17.82 -3.36
N LYS A 121 5.78 17.52 -4.26
CA LYS A 121 5.20 18.51 -5.18
C LYS A 121 4.39 19.58 -4.44
N ALA A 122 3.57 19.19 -3.48
CA ALA A 122 2.84 20.13 -2.64
C ALA A 122 3.79 21.08 -1.90
N ALA A 123 4.86 20.55 -1.30
CA ALA A 123 5.88 21.35 -0.62
C ALA A 123 6.60 22.33 -1.57
N MET A 124 6.87 21.91 -2.80
CA MET A 124 7.46 22.77 -3.83
C MET A 124 6.54 23.96 -4.16
N TYR A 125 5.26 23.72 -4.40
CA TYR A 125 4.29 24.76 -4.69
C TYR A 125 4.08 25.70 -3.49
N LEU A 126 4.09 25.18 -2.26
CA LEU A 126 4.03 26.01 -1.04
C LEU A 126 5.23 26.95 -0.95
N ARG A 127 6.44 26.47 -1.27
CA ARG A 127 7.64 27.33 -1.30
C ARG A 127 7.52 28.43 -2.35
N TRP A 128 7.03 28.10 -3.54
CA TRP A 128 6.82 29.10 -4.59
C TRP A 128 5.74 30.12 -4.22
N ALA A 129 4.66 29.69 -3.58
CA ALA A 129 3.64 30.60 -3.07
C ALA A 129 4.19 31.56 -2.01
N ALA A 130 5.15 31.12 -1.20
CA ALA A 130 5.84 31.94 -0.20
C ALA A 130 6.97 32.83 -0.80
N GLY A 131 7.24 32.72 -2.10
CA GLY A 131 8.30 33.49 -2.78
C GLY A 131 9.72 33.01 -2.49
N LYS A 132 9.85 31.72 -2.17
CA LYS A 132 11.16 31.12 -1.84
C LYS A 132 11.67 30.15 -2.90
#